data_889d2b3a5c8f5c0da0d829d262a24775
#
_entry.id   889d2b3a5c8f5c0da0d829d262a24775
#
_cell.length_a   1.000
_cell.length_b   1.000
_cell.length_c   1.000
_cell.angle_alpha   90.00
_cell.angle_beta   90.00
_cell.angle_gamma   90.00
#
_symmetry.space_group_name_H-M   'P 1'
#
loop_
_entity.id
_entity.type
_entity.pdbx_description
1 polymer ?
#
loop_
_entity_poly.entity_id
_entity_poly.type
_entity_poly.pdbx_seq_one_letter_code
_entity_poly.pdbx_strand_id
1 'polypeptide(L)'
;LVERNGFYNGTASAPIITALIPRILWPDKPLIQLGAWFALEIGVGMRTSYGTANNSINMTVAGELYLDFGWIGVILGSLLFGAFLAFLWNATKFYSSEYNLTGTIFGGYLFIISVGGYADLQVVVTLLSQYLIFLIIKKVATHYANPGYRAVVARK
;
A
#
# COMPACT_ATOMS: atom_id res chain seq x y z
N LEU A 1 11.03 -17.93 -14.32
CA LEU A 1 10.83 -18.21 -12.90
C LEU A 1 9.73 -19.24 -12.71
N VAL A 2 8.51 -18.97 -13.15
CA VAL A 2 7.37 -19.90 -13.05
C VAL A 2 7.63 -21.22 -13.77
N GLU A 3 8.26 -21.19 -14.93
CA GLU A 3 8.65 -22.41 -15.68
C GLU A 3 9.63 -23.30 -14.90
N ARG A 4 10.47 -22.70 -14.04
CA ARG A 4 11.46 -23.44 -13.26
C ARG A 4 10.91 -23.91 -11.91
N ASN A 5 10.14 -23.09 -11.23
CA ASN A 5 9.74 -23.30 -9.83
C ASN A 5 8.23 -23.56 -9.66
N GLY A 6 7.42 -23.44 -10.73
CA GLY A 6 5.96 -23.45 -10.65
C GLY A 6 5.41 -22.14 -10.07
N PHE A 7 4.10 -22.10 -9.84
CA PHE A 7 3.44 -20.97 -9.20
C PHE A 7 3.66 -21.00 -7.67
N TYR A 8 3.77 -19.81 -7.09
CA TYR A 8 4.05 -19.63 -5.65
C TYR A 8 2.81 -19.74 -4.76
N ASN A 9 1.61 -19.85 -5.36
CA ASN A 9 0.33 -20.10 -4.68
C ASN A 9 0.06 -19.19 -3.46
N GLY A 10 0.32 -17.89 -3.62
CA GLY A 10 0.11 -16.88 -2.59
C GLY A 10 1.32 -16.63 -1.68
N THR A 11 2.41 -17.40 -1.80
CA THR A 11 3.58 -17.21 -0.93
C THR A 11 4.41 -15.99 -1.30
N ALA A 12 4.39 -15.54 -2.56
CA ALA A 12 5.03 -14.30 -2.96
C ALA A 12 4.31 -13.08 -2.38
N SER A 13 2.97 -13.12 -2.32
CA SER A 13 2.13 -12.05 -1.75
C SER A 13 1.94 -12.14 -0.23
N ALA A 14 2.23 -13.28 0.41
CA ALA A 14 2.02 -13.50 1.85
C ALA A 14 2.64 -12.42 2.76
N PRO A 15 3.82 -11.83 2.47
CA PRO A 15 4.41 -10.77 3.27
C PRO A 15 3.51 -9.54 3.43
N ILE A 16 2.54 -9.31 2.53
CA ILE A 16 1.59 -8.21 2.61
C ILE A 16 0.74 -8.30 3.88
N ILE A 17 0.30 -9.51 4.24
CA ILE A 17 -0.50 -9.74 5.45
C ILE A 17 0.29 -9.32 6.69
N THR A 18 1.57 -9.67 6.73
CA THR A 18 2.44 -9.26 7.83
C THR A 18 2.68 -7.74 7.82
N ALA A 19 2.66 -7.10 6.66
CA ALA A 19 2.82 -5.65 6.55
C ALA A 19 1.71 -4.87 7.28
N LEU A 20 0.49 -5.42 7.36
CA LEU A 20 -0.65 -4.81 8.08
C LEU A 20 -0.42 -4.67 9.58
N ILE A 21 0.44 -5.48 10.18
CA ILE A 21 0.68 -5.46 11.61
C ILE A 21 1.75 -4.40 11.92
N PRO A 22 1.46 -3.34 12.69
CA PRO A 22 2.46 -2.35 13.09
C PRO A 22 3.58 -2.96 13.93
N ARG A 23 4.81 -2.48 13.76
CA ARG A 23 5.97 -2.95 14.55
C ARG A 23 5.82 -2.72 16.05
N ILE A 24 5.01 -1.77 16.47
CA ILE A 24 4.68 -1.57 17.90
C ILE A 24 4.00 -2.80 18.49
N LEU A 25 3.17 -3.51 17.69
CA LEU A 25 2.48 -4.73 18.13
C LEU A 25 3.32 -5.99 17.89
N TRP A 26 4.28 -5.93 16.97
CA TRP A 26 5.18 -7.05 16.65
C TRP A 26 6.61 -6.53 16.40
N PRO A 27 7.40 -6.27 17.47
CA PRO A 27 8.76 -5.72 17.36
C PRO A 27 9.69 -6.58 16.51
N ASP A 28 9.65 -7.90 16.69
CA ASP A 28 10.49 -8.89 16.00
C ASP A 28 9.95 -9.29 14.62
N LYS A 29 9.03 -8.51 14.06
CA LYS A 29 8.46 -8.74 12.73
C LYS A 29 9.57 -8.85 11.68
N PRO A 30 9.57 -9.91 10.84
CA PRO A 30 10.57 -10.09 9.79
C PRO A 30 10.56 -8.89 8.83
N LEU A 31 11.73 -8.58 8.31
CA LEU A 31 11.86 -7.55 7.27
C LEU A 31 11.27 -8.09 5.97
N ILE A 32 10.31 -7.34 5.43
CA ILE A 32 9.76 -7.63 4.11
C ILE A 32 10.70 -7.01 3.08
N GLN A 33 11.39 -7.86 2.34
CA GLN A 33 12.36 -7.46 1.31
C GLN A 33 12.05 -8.18 -0.01
N LEU A 34 10.80 -8.04 -0.45
CA LEU A 34 10.31 -8.70 -1.66
C LEU A 34 11.18 -8.41 -2.88
N GLY A 35 11.57 -7.15 -3.07
CA GLY A 35 12.42 -6.77 -4.19
C GLY A 35 13.83 -7.34 -4.11
N ALA A 36 14.41 -7.49 -2.92
CA ALA A 36 15.70 -8.15 -2.74
C ALA A 36 15.60 -9.67 -2.97
N TRP A 37 14.54 -10.29 -2.45
CA TRP A 37 14.25 -11.69 -2.74
C TRP A 37 14.09 -11.94 -4.24
N PHE A 38 13.30 -11.11 -4.92
CA PHE A 38 13.08 -11.25 -6.35
C PHE A 38 14.36 -11.07 -7.18
N ALA A 39 15.22 -10.11 -6.78
CA ALA A 39 16.51 -9.90 -7.44
C ALA A 39 17.42 -11.14 -7.34
N LEU A 40 17.42 -11.83 -6.20
CA LEU A 40 18.15 -13.11 -6.02
C LEU A 40 17.54 -14.22 -6.87
N GLU A 41 16.21 -14.30 -6.90
CA GLU A 41 15.49 -15.37 -7.58
C GLU A 41 15.66 -15.33 -9.11
N ILE A 42 15.75 -14.12 -9.70
CA ILE A 42 16.03 -13.94 -11.13
C ILE A 42 17.54 -13.91 -11.47
N GLY A 43 18.41 -14.04 -10.45
CA GLY A 43 19.86 -14.13 -10.63
C GLY A 43 20.56 -12.81 -10.94
N VAL A 44 19.90 -11.66 -10.71
CA VAL A 44 20.49 -10.31 -10.93
C VAL A 44 21.10 -9.76 -9.63
N GLY A 45 20.63 -10.22 -8.47
CA GLY A 45 21.16 -9.83 -7.17
C GLY A 45 22.30 -10.71 -6.71
N MET A 46 23.32 -10.12 -6.08
CA MET A 46 24.34 -10.86 -5.35
C MET A 46 23.94 -10.94 -3.87
N ARG A 47 24.09 -12.12 -3.28
CA ARG A 47 23.81 -12.33 -1.85
C ARG A 47 24.87 -11.63 -0.99
N THR A 48 24.45 -10.74 -0.12
CA THR A 48 25.31 -10.07 0.85
C THR A 48 25.66 -11.01 2.01
N SER A 49 26.63 -10.62 2.86
CA SER A 49 26.96 -11.32 4.10
C SER A 49 25.77 -11.46 5.07
N TYR A 50 24.78 -10.59 4.95
CA TYR A 50 23.54 -10.61 5.75
C TYR A 50 22.44 -11.49 5.12
N GLY A 51 22.72 -12.19 4.01
CA GLY A 51 21.77 -13.09 3.35
C GLY A 51 20.74 -12.39 2.43
N THR A 52 20.77 -11.07 2.34
CA THR A 52 19.92 -10.27 1.46
C THR A 52 20.61 -9.98 0.13
N ALA A 53 19.87 -9.51 -0.89
CA ALA A 53 20.49 -9.04 -2.11
C ALA A 53 21.15 -7.66 -1.92
N ASN A 54 22.20 -7.40 -2.69
CA ASN A 54 22.85 -6.09 -2.77
C ASN A 54 22.03 -5.05 -3.54
N ASN A 55 20.99 -5.48 -4.24
CA ASN A 55 20.05 -4.64 -4.97
C ASN A 55 18.62 -5.10 -4.73
N SER A 56 17.66 -4.28 -5.13
CA SER A 56 16.24 -4.57 -5.01
C SER A 56 15.56 -4.26 -6.34
N ILE A 57 14.79 -5.21 -6.85
CA ILE A 57 14.01 -5.04 -8.06
C ILE A 57 12.54 -5.08 -7.67
N ASN A 58 11.84 -3.98 -7.94
CA ASN A 58 10.42 -3.91 -7.64
C ASN A 58 9.62 -4.74 -8.65
N MET A 59 8.80 -5.65 -8.14
CA MET A 59 7.77 -6.29 -8.93
C MET A 59 6.53 -5.38 -8.96
N THR A 60 5.91 -5.28 -10.12
CA THR A 60 4.59 -4.63 -10.21
C THR A 60 3.51 -5.53 -9.60
N VAL A 61 2.37 -4.95 -9.23
CA VAL A 61 1.18 -5.71 -8.77
C VAL A 61 0.86 -6.87 -9.73
N ALA A 62 0.91 -6.63 -11.03
CA ALA A 62 0.65 -7.65 -12.03
C ALA A 62 1.71 -8.78 -11.99
N GLY A 63 2.99 -8.43 -11.78
CA GLY A 63 4.08 -9.39 -11.66
C GLY A 63 3.93 -10.31 -10.43
N GLU A 64 3.61 -9.75 -9.26
CA GLU A 64 3.36 -10.51 -8.04
C GLU A 64 2.18 -11.47 -8.19
N LEU A 65 1.07 -10.97 -8.72
CA LEU A 65 -0.14 -11.76 -8.98
C LEU A 65 0.10 -12.88 -10.00
N TYR A 66 0.94 -12.62 -11.02
CA TYR A 66 1.31 -13.63 -11.99
C TYR A 66 2.18 -14.74 -11.37
N LEU A 67 3.14 -14.37 -10.53
CA LEU A 67 3.97 -15.35 -9.83
C LEU A 67 3.15 -16.28 -8.94
N ASP A 68 2.14 -15.75 -8.26
CA ASP A 68 1.32 -16.55 -7.35
C ASP A 68 0.26 -17.38 -8.09
N PHE A 69 -0.48 -16.79 -9.03
CA PHE A 69 -1.71 -17.39 -9.57
C PHE A 69 -1.81 -17.36 -11.10
N GLY A 70 -0.74 -16.97 -11.79
CA GLY A 70 -0.71 -16.87 -13.25
C GLY A 70 -1.66 -15.79 -13.78
N TRP A 71 -2.11 -15.95 -15.00
CA TRP A 71 -2.99 -14.99 -15.69
C TRP A 71 -4.33 -14.78 -14.97
N ILE A 72 -4.85 -15.80 -14.31
CA ILE A 72 -6.10 -15.68 -13.52
C ILE A 72 -5.87 -14.70 -12.37
N GLY A 73 -4.74 -14.81 -11.68
CA GLY A 73 -4.35 -13.86 -10.62
C GLY A 73 -4.21 -12.43 -11.13
N VAL A 74 -3.58 -12.25 -12.29
CA VAL A 74 -3.44 -10.91 -12.89
C VAL A 74 -4.79 -10.28 -13.17
N ILE A 75 -5.70 -11.02 -13.82
CA ILE A 75 -7.02 -10.48 -14.21
C ILE A 75 -7.85 -10.14 -12.97
N LEU A 76 -8.07 -11.11 -12.08
CA LEU A 76 -8.91 -10.92 -10.90
C LEU A 76 -8.28 -9.94 -9.90
N GLY A 77 -6.99 -10.07 -9.66
CA GLY A 77 -6.29 -9.20 -8.72
C GLY A 77 -6.19 -7.75 -9.20
N SER A 78 -5.96 -7.52 -10.49
CA SER A 78 -5.96 -6.15 -11.06
C SER A 78 -7.36 -5.53 -11.01
N LEU A 79 -8.42 -6.32 -11.20
CA LEU A 79 -9.81 -5.88 -11.06
C LEU A 79 -10.10 -5.45 -9.62
N LEU A 80 -9.73 -6.28 -8.64
CA LEU A 80 -9.88 -5.97 -7.22
C LEU A 80 -9.05 -4.75 -6.81
N PHE A 81 -7.82 -4.65 -7.29
CA PHE A 81 -6.96 -3.51 -7.02
C PHE A 81 -7.53 -2.21 -7.62
N GLY A 82 -8.01 -2.26 -8.87
CA GLY A 82 -8.70 -1.12 -9.50
C GLY A 82 -9.96 -0.70 -8.75
N ALA A 83 -10.78 -1.65 -8.31
CA ALA A 83 -11.96 -1.38 -7.49
C ALA A 83 -11.59 -0.74 -6.14
N PHE A 84 -10.51 -1.21 -5.50
CA PHE A 84 -9.98 -0.63 -4.28
C PHE A 84 -9.51 0.82 -4.47
N LEU A 85 -8.77 1.11 -5.54
CA LEU A 85 -8.37 2.48 -5.87
C LEU A 85 -9.57 3.38 -6.13
N ALA A 86 -10.58 2.89 -6.87
CA ALA A 86 -11.81 3.62 -7.12
C ALA A 86 -12.59 3.90 -5.82
N PHE A 87 -12.64 2.92 -4.91
CA PHE A 87 -13.22 3.12 -3.58
C PHE A 87 -12.49 4.25 -2.82
N LEU A 88 -11.16 4.22 -2.75
CA LEU A 88 -10.38 5.25 -2.07
C LEU A 88 -10.59 6.63 -2.70
N TRP A 89 -10.60 6.70 -4.02
CA TRP A 89 -10.86 7.93 -4.76
C TRP A 89 -12.22 8.53 -4.41
N ASN A 90 -13.28 7.73 -4.41
CA ASN A 90 -14.62 8.18 -4.05
C ASN A 90 -14.75 8.53 -2.56
N ALA A 91 -14.10 7.76 -1.69
CA ALA A 91 -14.16 7.97 -0.25
C ALA A 91 -13.46 9.26 0.19
N THR A 92 -12.40 9.67 -0.50
CA THR A 92 -11.67 10.92 -0.19
C THR A 92 -12.34 12.17 -0.71
N LYS A 93 -13.35 12.04 -1.61
CA LYS A 93 -14.04 13.17 -2.25
C LYS A 93 -13.08 14.19 -2.85
N PHE A 94 -11.99 13.70 -3.46
CA PHE A 94 -10.95 14.53 -4.08
C PHE A 94 -11.51 15.56 -5.06
N TYR A 95 -12.55 15.22 -5.80
CA TYR A 95 -13.22 16.03 -6.82
C TYR A 95 -14.34 16.94 -6.28
N SER A 96 -14.54 16.99 -4.96
CA SER A 96 -15.55 17.87 -4.34
C SER A 96 -15.20 19.33 -4.58
N SER A 97 -16.22 20.15 -4.86
CA SER A 97 -16.09 21.61 -5.07
C SER A 97 -15.63 22.36 -3.80
N GLU A 98 -15.77 21.76 -2.64
CA GLU A 98 -15.22 22.27 -1.39
C GLU A 98 -13.72 22.03 -1.36
N TYR A 99 -12.95 23.09 -1.12
CA TYR A 99 -11.50 23.00 -1.01
C TYR A 99 -11.10 22.10 0.17
N ASN A 100 -10.65 20.90 -0.15
CA ASN A 100 -10.24 19.88 0.81
C ASN A 100 -8.75 19.55 0.61
N LEU A 101 -7.89 20.29 1.29
CA LEU A 101 -6.43 20.14 1.18
C LEU A 101 -5.99 18.69 1.42
N THR A 102 -6.53 18.04 2.44
CA THR A 102 -6.17 16.65 2.78
C THR A 102 -6.59 15.67 1.69
N GLY A 103 -7.80 15.85 1.12
CA GLY A 103 -8.27 15.06 -0.02
C GLY A 103 -7.42 15.29 -1.27
N THR A 104 -7.01 16.54 -1.52
CA THR A 104 -6.14 16.90 -2.65
C THR A 104 -4.77 16.24 -2.55
N ILE A 105 -4.14 16.28 -1.37
CA ILE A 105 -2.84 15.63 -1.13
C ILE A 105 -2.95 14.12 -1.31
N PHE A 106 -3.97 13.50 -0.72
CA PHE A 106 -4.18 12.06 -0.81
C PHE A 106 -4.53 11.63 -2.25
N GLY A 107 -5.36 12.38 -2.95
CA GLY A 107 -5.70 12.13 -4.36
C GLY A 107 -4.50 12.28 -5.29
N GLY A 108 -3.66 13.29 -5.07
CA GLY A 108 -2.39 13.43 -5.80
C GLY A 108 -1.46 12.23 -5.58
N TYR A 109 -1.38 11.72 -4.37
CA TYR A 109 -0.60 10.52 -4.05
C TYR A 109 -1.17 9.26 -4.73
N LEU A 110 -2.49 9.07 -4.72
CA LEU A 110 -3.15 8.00 -5.46
C LEU A 110 -2.86 8.06 -6.95
N PHE A 111 -2.89 9.27 -7.52
CA PHE A 111 -2.58 9.48 -8.93
C PHE A 111 -1.16 9.08 -9.27
N ILE A 112 -0.17 9.51 -8.48
CA ILE A 112 1.25 9.18 -8.67
C ILE A 112 1.46 7.67 -8.63
N ILE A 113 0.85 6.97 -7.66
CA ILE A 113 0.95 5.51 -7.56
C ILE A 113 0.32 4.82 -8.76
N SER A 114 -0.85 5.29 -9.21
CA SER A 114 -1.57 4.68 -10.33
C SER A 114 -0.84 4.82 -11.66
N VAL A 115 -0.14 5.95 -11.87
CA VAL A 115 0.55 6.25 -13.13
C VAL A 115 2.01 5.80 -13.11
N GLY A 116 2.65 5.79 -11.94
CA GLY A 116 4.10 5.61 -11.81
C GLY A 116 4.62 4.19 -12.06
N GLY A 117 3.77 3.18 -12.22
CA GLY A 117 4.20 1.78 -12.45
C GLY A 117 4.99 1.15 -11.30
N TYR A 118 5.16 1.85 -10.18
CA TYR A 118 5.91 1.38 -9.01
C TYR A 118 5.02 0.68 -7.97
N ALA A 119 3.76 0.45 -8.31
CA ALA A 119 2.84 -0.21 -7.40
C ALA A 119 3.17 -1.70 -7.32
N ASP A 120 3.59 -2.13 -6.15
CA ASP A 120 3.55 -3.52 -5.68
C ASP A 120 2.33 -3.70 -4.77
N LEU A 121 2.01 -4.94 -4.40
CA LEU A 121 0.88 -5.18 -3.50
C LEU A 121 1.09 -4.55 -2.11
N GLN A 122 2.31 -4.25 -1.70
CA GLN A 122 2.60 -3.56 -0.44
C GLN A 122 2.03 -2.13 -0.42
N VAL A 123 1.83 -1.53 -1.59
CA VAL A 123 1.14 -0.25 -1.75
C VAL A 123 -0.29 -0.30 -1.18
N VAL A 124 -0.99 -1.42 -1.28
CA VAL A 124 -2.34 -1.59 -0.70
C VAL A 124 -2.31 -1.30 0.80
N VAL A 125 -1.32 -1.84 1.52
CA VAL A 125 -1.15 -1.62 2.97
C VAL A 125 -0.84 -0.16 3.27
N THR A 126 0.03 0.44 2.47
CA THR A 126 0.40 1.85 2.61
C THR A 126 -0.81 2.76 2.40
N LEU A 127 -1.61 2.49 1.37
CA LEU A 127 -2.84 3.25 1.08
C LEU A 127 -3.89 3.08 2.16
N LEU A 128 -4.08 1.86 2.69
CA LEU A 128 -5.01 1.61 3.79
C LEU A 128 -4.58 2.37 5.06
N SER A 129 -3.32 2.31 5.43
CA SER A 129 -2.82 3.02 6.61
C SER A 129 -2.96 4.54 6.47
N GLN A 130 -2.65 5.09 5.31
CA GLN A 130 -2.82 6.51 5.02
C GLN A 130 -4.29 6.93 5.01
N TYR A 131 -5.17 6.09 4.48
CA TYR A 131 -6.61 6.35 4.53
C TYR A 131 -7.14 6.36 5.97
N LEU A 132 -6.69 5.46 6.82
CA LEU A 132 -7.03 5.48 8.24
C LEU A 132 -6.54 6.75 8.93
N ILE A 133 -5.31 7.18 8.68
CA ILE A 133 -4.77 8.45 9.18
C ILE A 133 -5.62 9.63 8.69
N PHE A 134 -5.98 9.65 7.41
CA PHE A 134 -6.88 10.65 6.85
C PHE A 134 -8.22 10.72 7.60
N LEU A 135 -8.84 9.57 7.91
CA LEU A 135 -10.11 9.52 8.65
C LEU A 135 -9.95 10.09 10.08
N ILE A 136 -8.84 9.76 10.75
CA ILE A 136 -8.53 10.29 12.09
C ILE A 136 -8.37 11.80 12.03
N ILE A 137 -7.56 12.33 11.12
CA ILE A 137 -7.34 13.76 10.95
C ILE A 137 -8.66 14.48 10.65
N LYS A 138 -9.47 13.93 9.75
CA LYS A 138 -10.78 14.48 9.40
C LYS A 138 -11.69 14.55 10.63
N LYS A 139 -11.76 13.46 11.42
CA LYS A 139 -12.57 13.41 12.65
C LYS A 139 -12.10 14.42 13.69
N VAL A 140 -10.79 14.54 13.89
CA VAL A 140 -10.19 15.52 14.80
C VAL A 140 -10.48 16.94 14.32
N ALA A 141 -10.23 17.24 13.07
CA ALA A 141 -10.48 18.57 12.50
C ALA A 141 -11.96 18.98 12.61
N THR A 142 -12.89 18.08 12.33
CA THR A 142 -14.34 18.37 12.48
C THR A 142 -14.73 18.58 13.94
N HIS A 143 -14.12 17.86 14.87
CA HIS A 143 -14.40 18.04 16.31
C HIS A 143 -13.96 19.44 16.78
N TYR A 144 -12.75 19.90 16.43
CA TYR A 144 -12.24 21.23 16.80
C TYR A 144 -12.89 22.37 16.01
N ALA A 145 -13.39 22.13 14.81
CA ALA A 145 -14.11 23.12 14.03
C ALA A 145 -15.53 23.37 14.50
N ASN A 146 -16.07 22.51 15.38
CA ASN A 146 -17.43 22.67 15.90
C ASN A 146 -17.55 23.93 16.74
N PRO A 147 -18.48 24.85 16.42
CA PRO A 147 -18.68 26.12 17.18
C PRO A 147 -18.90 25.94 18.66
N GLY A 148 -19.56 24.84 19.07
CA GLY A 148 -19.81 24.50 20.47
C GLY A 148 -18.53 24.28 21.28
N TYR A 149 -17.50 23.65 20.69
CA TYR A 149 -16.20 23.45 21.34
C TYR A 149 -15.47 24.78 21.57
N ARG A 150 -15.48 25.69 20.57
CA ARG A 150 -14.87 27.03 20.68
C ARG A 150 -15.51 27.87 21.81
N ALA A 151 -16.82 27.75 21.97
CA ALA A 151 -17.54 28.47 23.04
C ALA A 151 -17.17 27.99 24.46
N VAL A 152 -16.86 26.69 24.62
CA VAL A 152 -16.45 26.13 25.92
C VAL A 152 -15.01 26.50 26.26
N VAL A 153 -14.10 26.50 25.29
CA VAL A 153 -12.69 26.87 25.50
C VAL A 153 -12.53 28.36 25.76
N ALA A 154 -13.34 29.21 25.12
CA ALA A 154 -13.30 30.66 25.32
C ALA A 154 -13.87 31.13 26.67
N ARG A 155 -14.54 30.25 27.44
CA ARG A 155 -15.11 30.55 28.80
C ARG A 155 -14.21 30.10 29.94
N LYS A 156 -13.05 29.48 29.66
CA LYS A 156 -12.01 29.14 30.62
C LYS A 156 -10.84 30.10 30.52
#